data_875941c9a7e9089c833544d4a667349b
#
_entry.id   875941c9a7e9089c833544d4a667349b
#
_cell.length_a   1.000
_cell.length_b   1.000
_cell.length_c   1.000
_cell.angle_alpha   90.00
_cell.angle_beta   90.00
_cell.angle_gamma   90.00
#
_symmetry.space_group_name_H-M   'P 1'
#
loop_
_entity.id
_entity.type
_entity.pdbx_description
1 polymer ?
#
loop_
_entity_poly.entity_id
_entity_poly.type
_entity_poly.pdbx_seq_one_letter_code
_entity_poly.pdbx_strand_id
1 'polypeptide(L)'
;TPEDLIIEGGGDKLTSISVPITAQNNPIPTKDMQEYIFKLHENPEFGWTPSLRPKDFIAVLSNITNVKIRGSYVPEGMGIIDEFILESAEYGGSGKPATSIEKCDCPQGYRGNFCEKCQLGFFHKDNGGAFARCIPCNCNGHSDYCNEESGVCDCSHNTGGDSCELCADGFYGDAVLGTPDDCKVCPCPTVRE
;
A
#
# COMPACT_ATOMS: atom_id res chain seq x y z
N THR A 1 11.97 28.21 0.55
CA THR A 1 10.95 28.09 -0.53
C THR A 1 9.59 28.11 0.12
N PRO A 2 8.63 28.90 -0.39
CA PRO A 2 7.29 28.88 0.16
C PRO A 2 6.66 27.49 -0.04
N GLU A 3 6.15 26.95 1.04
CA GLU A 3 5.43 25.68 1.08
C GLU A 3 3.94 25.98 0.90
N ASP A 4 3.51 26.18 -0.35
CA ASP A 4 2.13 26.61 -0.62
C ASP A 4 1.19 25.41 -0.79
N LEU A 5 1.69 24.32 -1.37
CA LEU A 5 1.03 23.01 -1.42
C LEU A 5 1.94 21.98 -0.72
N ILE A 6 1.39 21.30 0.28
CA ILE A 6 2.09 20.26 1.04
C ILE A 6 1.27 18.98 0.95
N ILE A 7 1.92 17.87 0.62
CA ILE A 7 1.35 16.53 0.67
C ILE A 7 2.12 15.74 1.73
N GLU A 8 1.41 15.17 2.68
CA GLU A 8 1.95 14.30 3.72
C GLU A 8 1.45 12.89 3.51
N GLY A 9 2.35 11.94 3.59
CA GLY A 9 2.03 10.53 3.41
C GLY A 9 3.21 9.65 3.75
N GLY A 10 3.05 8.36 3.46
CA GLY A 10 4.02 7.33 3.79
C GLY A 10 3.46 6.33 4.79
N GLY A 11 4.14 5.18 4.93
CA GLY A 11 3.76 4.13 5.89
C GLY A 11 4.22 4.45 7.31
N ASP A 12 5.16 3.66 7.83
CA ASP A 12 5.67 3.80 9.22
C ASP A 12 6.36 5.12 9.51
N LYS A 13 6.87 5.79 8.48
CA LYS A 13 7.48 7.11 8.59
C LYS A 13 6.72 8.12 7.75
N LEU A 14 5.99 8.99 8.43
CA LEU A 14 5.33 10.13 7.80
C LEU A 14 6.40 11.04 7.15
N THR A 15 6.25 11.31 5.88
CA THR A 15 7.12 12.19 5.09
C THR A 15 6.25 13.23 4.39
N SER A 16 6.74 14.46 4.29
CA SER A 16 6.06 15.53 3.57
C SER A 16 6.86 15.96 2.35
N ILE A 17 6.15 16.28 1.28
CA ILE A 17 6.67 16.96 0.10
C ILE A 17 5.89 18.26 -0.08
N SER A 18 6.58 19.30 -0.54
CA SER A 18 5.97 20.61 -0.72
C SER A 18 6.43 21.27 -2.01
N VAL A 19 5.62 22.19 -2.49
CA VAL A 19 5.91 22.96 -3.70
C VAL A 19 5.30 24.36 -3.60
N PRO A 20 5.94 25.41 -4.15
CA PRO A 20 5.32 26.71 -4.25
C PRO A 20 4.18 26.70 -5.26
N ILE A 21 3.16 27.56 -5.04
CA ILE A 21 1.97 27.63 -5.90
C ILE A 21 2.31 27.95 -7.36
N THR A 22 3.37 28.69 -7.59
CA THR A 22 3.84 29.10 -8.93
C THR A 22 4.74 28.07 -9.62
N ALA A 23 4.99 26.92 -8.97
CA ALA A 23 5.76 25.85 -9.61
C ALA A 23 5.05 25.30 -10.83
N GLN A 24 5.80 24.64 -11.71
CA GLN A 24 5.27 23.98 -12.89
C GLN A 24 4.51 24.92 -13.83
N ASN A 25 4.95 26.16 -13.92
CA ASN A 25 4.34 27.25 -14.73
C ASN A 25 2.91 27.64 -14.29
N ASN A 26 2.51 27.34 -13.07
CA ASN A 26 1.27 27.83 -12.52
C ASN A 26 1.28 29.35 -12.35
N PRO A 27 0.14 30.02 -12.50
CA PRO A 27 0.06 31.48 -12.42
C PRO A 27 0.27 31.98 -10.99
N ILE A 28 0.66 33.27 -10.87
CA ILE A 28 0.70 33.95 -9.58
C ILE A 28 -0.74 34.14 -9.09
N PRO A 29 -1.05 33.87 -7.81
CA PRO A 29 -2.39 34.07 -7.26
C PRO A 29 -2.90 35.53 -7.43
N THR A 30 -4.12 35.67 -7.92
CA THR A 30 -4.82 36.93 -8.10
C THR A 30 -6.18 36.92 -7.39
N LYS A 31 -7.01 37.91 -7.64
CA LYS A 31 -8.40 37.95 -7.13
C LYS A 31 -9.37 37.13 -8.00
N ASP A 32 -8.94 36.79 -9.20
CA ASP A 32 -9.76 36.06 -10.14
C ASP A 32 -9.61 34.55 -9.91
N MET A 33 -10.63 33.77 -10.27
CA MET A 33 -10.59 32.32 -10.26
C MET A 33 -9.51 31.84 -11.22
N GLN A 34 -8.63 30.98 -10.74
CA GLN A 34 -7.52 30.42 -11.51
C GLN A 34 -7.40 28.92 -11.24
N GLU A 35 -7.06 28.18 -12.28
CA GLU A 35 -6.75 26.77 -12.17
C GLU A 35 -5.25 26.57 -11.90
N TYR A 36 -4.94 25.63 -10.99
CA TYR A 36 -3.58 25.25 -10.62
C TYR A 36 -3.42 23.76 -10.82
N ILE A 37 -2.44 23.37 -11.64
CA ILE A 37 -2.20 21.96 -11.99
C ILE A 37 -0.80 21.58 -11.53
N PHE A 38 -0.71 20.51 -10.73
CA PHE A 38 0.57 20.00 -10.25
C PHE A 38 0.73 18.55 -10.66
N LYS A 39 1.78 18.26 -11.40
CA LYS A 39 2.20 16.89 -11.70
C LYS A 39 2.97 16.32 -10.53
N LEU A 40 2.51 15.19 -10.02
CA LEU A 40 3.16 14.44 -8.95
C LEU A 40 4.23 13.54 -9.55
N HIS A 41 5.47 13.99 -9.52
CA HIS A 41 6.62 13.29 -10.10
C HIS A 41 7.89 13.64 -9.33
N GLU A 42 8.75 12.66 -9.08
CA GLU A 42 9.98 12.81 -8.29
C GLU A 42 11.10 13.60 -8.98
N ASN A 43 10.99 13.80 -10.31
CA ASN A 43 12.01 14.57 -11.04
C ASN A 43 12.09 16.00 -10.47
N PRO A 44 13.29 16.49 -10.08
CA PRO A 44 13.51 17.82 -9.53
C PRO A 44 12.96 18.98 -10.38
N GLU A 45 12.79 18.79 -11.69
CA GLU A 45 12.20 19.81 -12.57
C GLU A 45 10.77 20.21 -12.18
N PHE A 46 10.02 19.31 -11.51
CA PHE A 46 8.67 19.59 -11.01
C PHE A 46 8.66 20.39 -9.70
N GLY A 47 9.83 20.62 -9.09
CA GLY A 47 10.01 21.55 -7.97
C GLY A 47 9.59 21.03 -6.61
N TRP A 48 9.26 19.75 -6.46
CA TRP A 48 8.92 19.15 -5.17
C TRP A 48 10.12 19.14 -4.20
N THR A 49 9.90 19.59 -2.98
CA THR A 49 10.91 19.67 -1.93
C THR A 49 10.48 18.92 -0.67
N PRO A 50 11.32 18.12 -0.03
CA PRO A 50 12.67 17.77 -0.46
C PRO A 50 12.68 16.94 -1.75
N SER A 51 13.77 16.99 -2.51
CA SER A 51 13.96 16.05 -3.62
C SER A 51 14.15 14.65 -3.05
N LEU A 52 13.16 13.80 -3.27
CA LEU A 52 13.15 12.41 -2.81
C LEU A 52 13.58 11.46 -3.93
N ARG A 53 14.12 10.31 -3.55
CA ARG A 53 14.32 9.21 -4.49
C ARG A 53 12.95 8.70 -4.97
N PRO A 54 12.83 8.12 -6.17
CA PRO A 54 11.57 7.60 -6.71
C PRO A 54 10.79 6.74 -5.71
N LYS A 55 11.47 5.80 -5.06
CA LYS A 55 10.91 4.93 -4.02
C LYS A 55 10.26 5.72 -2.88
N ASP A 56 10.95 6.72 -2.36
CA ASP A 56 10.50 7.49 -1.21
C ASP A 56 9.34 8.43 -1.61
N PHE A 57 9.36 8.95 -2.84
CA PHE A 57 8.28 9.77 -3.40
C PHE A 57 6.99 8.94 -3.60
N ILE A 58 7.10 7.75 -4.17
CA ILE A 58 5.97 6.81 -4.32
C ILE A 58 5.43 6.41 -2.95
N ALA A 59 6.29 6.20 -1.94
CA ALA A 59 5.85 5.87 -0.58
C ALA A 59 4.95 6.97 0.01
N VAL A 60 5.25 8.26 -0.22
CA VAL A 60 4.39 9.38 0.18
C VAL A 60 3.04 9.29 -0.52
N LEU A 61 3.02 9.05 -1.83
CA LEU A 61 1.80 9.05 -2.63
C LEU A 61 0.94 7.80 -2.42
N SER A 62 1.53 6.67 -2.05
CA SER A 62 0.80 5.41 -1.82
C SER A 62 -0.12 5.46 -0.59
N ASN A 63 0.16 6.33 0.36
CA ASN A 63 -0.64 6.52 1.57
C ASN A 63 -0.66 8.00 1.96
N ILE A 64 -1.41 8.80 1.20
CA ILE A 64 -1.59 10.24 1.49
C ILE A 64 -2.50 10.37 2.71
N THR A 65 -1.99 11.04 3.74
CA THR A 65 -2.71 11.30 4.99
C THR A 65 -3.25 12.72 5.06
N ASN A 66 -2.53 13.68 4.47
CA ASN A 66 -2.94 15.09 4.47
C ASN A 66 -2.53 15.78 3.17
N VAL A 67 -3.37 16.70 2.72
CA VAL A 67 -3.06 17.71 1.70
C VAL A 67 -3.35 19.07 2.30
N LYS A 68 -2.34 19.94 2.31
CA LYS A 68 -2.43 21.29 2.88
C LYS A 68 -2.17 22.31 1.77
N ILE A 69 -3.05 23.26 1.63
CA ILE A 69 -2.96 24.36 0.65
C ILE A 69 -2.93 25.66 1.40
N ARG A 70 -2.02 26.56 1.03
CA ARG A 70 -1.93 27.86 1.65
C ARG A 70 -3.19 28.68 1.39
N GLY A 71 -3.85 29.12 2.46
CA GLY A 71 -5.16 29.78 2.40
C GLY A 71 -5.11 31.27 2.06
N SER A 72 -3.93 31.93 2.08
CA SER A 72 -3.81 33.36 1.76
C SER A 72 -2.42 33.71 1.29
N TYR A 73 -2.35 34.62 0.31
CA TYR A 73 -1.13 35.17 -0.28
C TYR A 73 -0.91 36.66 0.02
N VAL A 74 -1.85 37.28 0.73
CA VAL A 74 -1.80 38.68 1.17
C VAL A 74 -2.19 38.76 2.63
N PRO A 75 -1.68 39.77 3.39
CA PRO A 75 -2.14 40.01 4.74
C PRO A 75 -3.66 40.23 4.76
N GLU A 76 -4.34 39.59 5.73
CA GLU A 76 -5.80 39.66 5.88
C GLU A 76 -6.61 39.16 4.66
N GLY A 77 -5.94 38.51 3.70
CA GLY A 77 -6.58 37.89 2.55
C GLY A 77 -7.26 36.56 2.90
N MET A 78 -8.29 36.23 2.12
CA MET A 78 -8.99 34.95 2.20
C MET A 78 -8.88 34.27 0.86
N GLY A 79 -8.39 33.02 0.85
CA GLY A 79 -8.47 32.15 -0.31
C GLY A 79 -9.78 31.38 -0.31
N ILE A 80 -10.31 31.15 -1.49
CA ILE A 80 -11.47 30.29 -1.72
C ILE A 80 -11.03 29.17 -2.66
N ILE A 81 -11.31 27.94 -2.27
CA ILE A 81 -11.11 26.75 -3.11
C ILE A 81 -12.49 26.30 -3.56
N ASP A 82 -12.71 26.25 -4.86
CA ASP A 82 -13.97 25.79 -5.46
C ASP A 82 -13.95 24.27 -5.63
N GLU A 83 -12.88 23.74 -6.24
CA GLU A 83 -12.76 22.31 -6.53
C GLU A 83 -11.33 21.84 -6.24
N PHE A 84 -11.21 20.62 -5.73
CA PHE A 84 -9.94 19.90 -5.59
C PHE A 84 -10.08 18.52 -6.21
N ILE A 85 -9.25 18.23 -7.22
CA ILE A 85 -9.23 16.96 -7.92
C ILE A 85 -7.85 16.33 -7.75
N LEU A 86 -7.81 15.09 -7.29
CA LEU A 86 -6.61 14.25 -7.30
C LEU A 86 -6.81 13.13 -8.32
N GLU A 87 -6.11 13.23 -9.44
CA GLU A 87 -6.13 12.19 -10.47
C GLU A 87 -5.19 11.05 -10.08
N SER A 88 -5.68 9.84 -10.19
CA SER A 88 -4.89 8.62 -10.04
C SER A 88 -5.15 7.65 -11.19
N ALA A 89 -4.23 6.69 -11.39
CA ALA A 89 -4.43 5.65 -12.39
C ALA A 89 -4.86 4.35 -11.75
N GLU A 90 -5.87 3.73 -12.35
CA GLU A 90 -6.41 2.45 -11.94
C GLU A 90 -6.31 1.44 -13.08
N TYR A 91 -5.92 0.21 -12.77
CA TYR A 91 -5.88 -0.86 -13.75
C TYR A 91 -7.30 -1.28 -14.14
N GLY A 92 -7.61 -1.25 -15.45
CA GLY A 92 -8.93 -1.62 -15.96
C GLY A 92 -10.02 -0.55 -15.80
N GLY A 93 -9.67 0.66 -15.41
CA GLY A 93 -10.57 1.79 -15.34
C GLY A 93 -11.12 2.19 -16.71
N SER A 94 -12.29 2.86 -16.72
CA SER A 94 -12.96 3.35 -17.95
C SER A 94 -12.44 4.70 -18.43
N GLY A 95 -11.43 5.27 -17.78
CA GLY A 95 -10.84 6.56 -18.08
C GLY A 95 -9.91 6.54 -19.30
N LYS A 96 -9.28 7.69 -19.57
CA LYS A 96 -8.24 7.77 -20.61
C LYS A 96 -7.02 6.90 -20.20
N PRO A 97 -6.42 6.16 -21.16
CA PRO A 97 -5.22 5.40 -20.86
C PRO A 97 -4.11 6.30 -20.31
N ALA A 98 -3.61 5.98 -19.12
CA ALA A 98 -2.49 6.68 -18.51
C ALA A 98 -1.18 6.14 -19.08
N THR A 99 -0.69 6.77 -20.15
CA THR A 99 0.53 6.34 -20.86
C THR A 99 1.83 6.71 -20.14
N SER A 100 1.73 7.53 -19.09
CA SER A 100 2.88 8.02 -18.30
C SER A 100 3.16 7.19 -17.05
N ILE A 101 2.40 6.10 -16.81
CA ILE A 101 2.63 5.24 -15.65
C ILE A 101 3.60 4.14 -16.02
N GLU A 102 4.64 4.03 -15.22
CA GLU A 102 5.59 2.93 -15.30
C GLU A 102 4.92 1.62 -14.92
N LYS A 103 5.20 0.58 -15.67
CA LYS A 103 4.87 -0.80 -15.33
C LYS A 103 6.15 -1.53 -15.03
N CYS A 104 6.38 -1.85 -13.77
CA CYS A 104 7.57 -2.57 -13.36
C CYS A 104 7.46 -4.07 -13.66
N ASP A 105 8.55 -4.69 -14.07
CA ASP A 105 8.70 -6.13 -14.04
C ASP A 105 9.07 -6.55 -12.60
N CYS A 106 8.10 -7.13 -11.90
CA CYS A 106 8.28 -7.44 -10.49
C CYS A 106 9.09 -8.72 -10.29
N PRO A 107 10.03 -8.74 -9.33
CA PRO A 107 10.72 -9.96 -8.95
C PRO A 107 9.75 -10.97 -8.32
N GLN A 108 10.19 -12.22 -8.21
CA GLN A 108 9.39 -13.29 -7.60
C GLN A 108 8.94 -12.89 -6.18
N GLY A 109 7.67 -13.16 -5.88
CA GLY A 109 7.04 -12.82 -4.61
C GLY A 109 6.37 -11.44 -4.60
N TYR A 110 6.53 -10.63 -5.64
CA TYR A 110 5.95 -9.29 -5.75
C TYR A 110 5.00 -9.16 -6.93
N ARG A 111 3.99 -8.30 -6.81
CA ARG A 111 3.01 -7.93 -7.84
C ARG A 111 2.59 -6.46 -7.70
N GLY A 112 1.85 -5.97 -8.66
CA GLY A 112 1.39 -4.57 -8.71
C GLY A 112 2.10 -3.79 -9.81
N ASN A 113 1.77 -2.51 -9.97
CA ASN A 113 2.36 -1.67 -11.02
C ASN A 113 3.81 -1.33 -10.73
N PHE A 114 4.18 -1.19 -9.45
CA PHE A 114 5.53 -0.88 -8.95
C PHE A 114 5.96 -1.88 -7.87
N CYS A 115 5.43 -3.10 -7.92
CA CYS A 115 5.80 -4.20 -7.04
C CYS A 115 5.47 -3.93 -5.55
N GLU A 116 4.41 -3.20 -5.30
CA GLU A 116 3.95 -2.76 -3.98
C GLU A 116 3.18 -3.82 -3.20
N LYS A 117 2.77 -4.91 -3.84
CA LYS A 117 1.97 -5.99 -3.25
C LYS A 117 2.72 -7.30 -3.27
N CYS A 118 2.42 -8.18 -2.34
CA CYS A 118 2.90 -9.55 -2.37
C CYS A 118 2.09 -10.42 -3.35
N GLN A 119 2.75 -11.37 -4.01
CA GLN A 119 2.07 -12.41 -4.77
C GLN A 119 1.31 -13.35 -3.82
N LEU A 120 0.33 -14.07 -4.36
CA LEU A 120 -0.32 -15.17 -3.65
C LEU A 120 0.73 -16.15 -3.15
N GLY A 121 0.60 -16.61 -1.91
CA GLY A 121 1.59 -17.45 -1.25
C GLY A 121 2.77 -16.69 -0.61
N PHE A 122 2.70 -15.35 -0.59
CA PHE A 122 3.67 -14.48 0.08
C PHE A 122 2.95 -13.46 0.94
N PHE A 123 3.62 -12.96 2.00
CA PHE A 123 3.10 -11.93 2.88
C PHE A 123 4.19 -10.91 3.26
N HIS A 124 3.78 -9.75 3.75
CA HIS A 124 4.69 -8.70 4.24
C HIS A 124 5.30 -9.10 5.59
N LYS A 125 6.62 -9.29 5.65
CA LYS A 125 7.31 -9.72 6.87
C LYS A 125 7.24 -8.68 7.99
N ASP A 126 7.35 -7.42 7.62
CA ASP A 126 7.34 -6.30 8.56
C ASP A 126 6.06 -5.51 8.28
N ASN A 127 5.35 -5.03 9.28
CA ASN A 127 4.16 -4.17 9.13
C ASN A 127 4.48 -2.86 8.37
N GLY A 128 5.47 -2.91 7.51
CA GLY A 128 6.02 -1.80 6.78
C GLY A 128 5.30 -1.62 5.45
N GLY A 129 4.77 -0.43 5.20
CA GLY A 129 4.07 0.04 4.04
C GLY A 129 4.43 -0.56 2.65
N ALA A 130 4.05 0.10 1.57
CA ALA A 130 4.11 -0.35 0.17
C ALA A 130 5.43 -0.97 -0.35
N PHE A 131 6.49 -1.02 0.46
CA PHE A 131 7.79 -1.60 0.12
C PHE A 131 8.30 -2.58 1.17
N ALA A 132 7.41 -3.14 1.99
CA ALA A 132 7.74 -4.22 2.90
C ALA A 132 8.21 -5.45 2.11
N ARG A 133 9.10 -6.22 2.74
CA ARG A 133 9.65 -7.41 2.10
C ARG A 133 8.62 -8.52 2.04
N CYS A 134 8.28 -8.99 0.84
CA CYS A 134 7.46 -10.18 0.66
C CYS A 134 8.29 -11.45 0.91
N ILE A 135 7.81 -12.29 1.83
CA ILE A 135 8.39 -13.59 2.11
C ILE A 135 7.33 -14.69 1.89
N PRO A 136 7.74 -15.91 1.49
CA PRO A 136 6.78 -16.99 1.26
C PRO A 136 6.04 -17.36 2.55
N CYS A 137 4.76 -17.71 2.41
CA CYS A 137 3.97 -18.32 3.48
C CYS A 137 4.64 -19.62 3.94
N ASN A 138 4.63 -19.89 5.23
CA ASN A 138 5.07 -21.15 5.79
C ASN A 138 3.88 -21.82 6.50
N CYS A 139 3.12 -22.63 5.78
CA CYS A 139 1.89 -23.26 6.27
C CYS A 139 2.05 -24.77 6.50
N ASN A 140 3.26 -25.25 6.74
CA ASN A 140 3.59 -26.65 7.02
C ASN A 140 2.98 -27.66 6.02
N GLY A 141 2.83 -27.26 4.73
CA GLY A 141 2.25 -28.12 3.68
C GLY A 141 0.73 -28.23 3.70
N HIS A 142 0.03 -27.50 4.56
CA HIS A 142 -1.42 -27.55 4.69
C HIS A 142 -2.16 -26.39 4.03
N SER A 143 -1.43 -25.45 3.46
CA SER A 143 -1.97 -24.37 2.62
C SER A 143 -0.87 -23.76 1.76
N ASP A 144 -1.25 -23.31 0.56
CA ASP A 144 -0.41 -22.51 -0.33
C ASP A 144 -0.63 -21.00 -0.10
N TYR A 145 -1.58 -20.63 0.78
CA TYR A 145 -2.01 -19.25 0.97
C TYR A 145 -1.96 -18.84 2.43
N CYS A 146 -1.61 -17.59 2.64
CA CYS A 146 -1.72 -16.93 3.93
C CYS A 146 -2.23 -15.50 3.74
N ASN A 147 -2.66 -14.87 4.80
CA ASN A 147 -3.05 -13.47 4.79
C ASN A 147 -1.85 -12.59 4.42
N GLU A 148 -2.01 -11.68 3.46
CA GLU A 148 -0.93 -10.86 2.89
C GLU A 148 -0.27 -9.94 3.93
N GLU A 149 -1.00 -9.55 4.99
CA GLU A 149 -0.51 -8.63 6.02
C GLU A 149 0.00 -9.35 7.26
N SER A 150 -0.73 -10.35 7.75
CA SER A 150 -0.43 -11.04 9.00
C SER A 150 0.42 -12.28 8.84
N GLY A 151 0.45 -12.88 7.65
CA GLY A 151 1.11 -14.16 7.39
C GLY A 151 0.36 -15.38 7.95
N VAL A 152 -0.83 -15.18 8.54
CA VAL A 152 -1.65 -16.28 9.07
C VAL A 152 -2.18 -17.13 7.92
N CYS A 153 -1.97 -18.44 8.01
CA CYS A 153 -2.34 -19.41 6.98
C CYS A 153 -3.85 -19.73 6.97
N ASP A 154 -4.38 -19.98 5.78
CA ASP A 154 -5.73 -20.55 5.60
C ASP A 154 -5.63 -22.07 5.62
N CYS A 155 -5.70 -22.67 6.82
CA CYS A 155 -5.37 -24.06 7.08
C CYS A 155 -6.39 -25.05 6.50
N SER A 156 -5.89 -26.12 5.86
CA SER A 156 -6.64 -27.28 5.38
C SER A 156 -6.24 -28.56 6.15
N HIS A 157 -6.75 -29.73 5.73
CA HIS A 157 -6.38 -31.06 6.27
C HIS A 157 -6.61 -31.22 7.78
N ASN A 158 -7.67 -30.56 8.32
CA ASN A 158 -8.00 -30.59 9.76
C ASN A 158 -6.86 -30.05 10.65
N THR A 159 -6.13 -29.06 10.15
CA THR A 159 -5.08 -28.38 10.89
C THR A 159 -5.53 -26.98 11.30
N GLY A 160 -4.80 -26.35 12.21
CA GLY A 160 -5.03 -25.01 12.73
C GLY A 160 -3.75 -24.40 13.26
N GLY A 161 -3.89 -23.23 13.92
CA GLY A 161 -2.76 -22.39 14.30
C GLY A 161 -2.42 -21.38 13.20
N ASP A 162 -1.48 -20.48 13.46
CA ASP A 162 -1.12 -19.41 12.52
C ASP A 162 -0.37 -19.94 11.29
N SER A 163 0.33 -21.05 11.44
CA SER A 163 1.12 -21.74 10.40
C SER A 163 0.64 -23.15 10.13
N CYS A 164 -0.58 -23.51 10.53
CA CYS A 164 -1.15 -24.85 10.43
C CYS A 164 -0.31 -25.91 11.17
N GLU A 165 0.32 -25.53 12.27
CA GLU A 165 1.22 -26.36 13.09
C GLU A 165 0.51 -27.24 14.10
N LEU A 166 -0.80 -27.08 14.27
CA LEU A 166 -1.63 -27.82 15.20
C LEU A 166 -2.71 -28.62 14.48
N CYS A 167 -3.14 -29.73 15.04
CA CYS A 167 -4.38 -30.35 14.61
C CYS A 167 -5.60 -29.57 15.15
N ALA A 168 -6.64 -29.43 14.34
CA ALA A 168 -7.89 -28.79 14.73
C ALA A 168 -8.60 -29.55 15.86
N ASP A 169 -9.54 -28.90 16.54
CA ASP A 169 -10.33 -29.50 17.60
C ASP A 169 -11.03 -30.78 17.12
N GLY A 170 -10.91 -31.85 17.90
CA GLY A 170 -11.44 -33.16 17.55
C GLY A 170 -10.51 -34.02 16.69
N PHE A 171 -9.32 -33.54 16.38
CA PHE A 171 -8.29 -34.26 15.63
C PHE A 171 -6.99 -34.40 16.45
N TYR A 172 -6.20 -35.41 16.13
CA TYR A 172 -4.89 -35.63 16.75
C TYR A 172 -3.86 -36.06 15.70
N GLY A 173 -2.60 -35.80 15.96
CA GLY A 173 -1.49 -36.17 15.09
C GLY A 173 -0.35 -35.15 15.16
N ASP A 174 0.47 -35.14 14.12
CA ASP A 174 1.61 -34.22 14.00
C ASP A 174 1.45 -33.41 12.70
N ALA A 175 0.88 -32.22 12.84
CA ALA A 175 0.57 -31.31 11.73
C ALA A 175 1.80 -30.75 11.00
N VAL A 176 3.02 -30.92 11.55
CA VAL A 176 4.23 -30.38 10.89
C VAL A 176 4.86 -31.31 9.87
N LEU A 177 4.30 -32.52 9.67
CA LEU A 177 4.80 -33.45 8.66
C LEU A 177 4.44 -33.03 7.22
N GLY A 178 3.40 -32.22 7.07
CA GLY A 178 3.03 -31.61 5.79
C GLY A 178 2.24 -32.54 4.85
N THR A 179 1.59 -33.54 5.39
CA THR A 179 0.76 -34.48 4.61
C THR A 179 -0.74 -34.32 4.95
N PRO A 180 -1.66 -34.63 4.00
CA PRO A 180 -3.09 -34.49 4.24
C PRO A 180 -3.65 -35.32 5.39
N ASP A 181 -2.95 -36.41 5.77
CA ASP A 181 -3.37 -37.40 6.77
C ASP A 181 -2.71 -37.22 8.13
N ASP A 182 -2.04 -36.10 8.37
CA ASP A 182 -1.32 -35.80 9.61
C ASP A 182 -2.25 -35.68 10.81
N CYS A 183 -3.46 -35.12 10.60
CA CYS A 183 -4.46 -34.93 11.64
C CYS A 183 -5.64 -35.89 11.43
N LYS A 184 -5.78 -36.86 12.32
CA LYS A 184 -6.80 -37.90 12.31
C LYS A 184 -7.88 -37.60 13.34
N VAL A 185 -9.11 -38.03 13.05
CA VAL A 185 -10.24 -37.90 14.00
C VAL A 185 -9.94 -38.59 15.32
N CYS A 186 -10.12 -37.90 16.43
CA CYS A 186 -9.97 -38.47 17.76
C CYS A 186 -10.92 -39.67 17.95
N PRO A 187 -10.42 -40.84 18.33
CA PRO A 187 -11.26 -42.00 18.61
C PRO A 187 -11.94 -41.88 19.99
N CYS A 188 -12.38 -40.68 20.34
CA CYS A 188 -13.05 -40.44 21.60
C CYS A 188 -14.40 -41.16 21.60
N PRO A 189 -14.75 -41.94 22.65
CA PRO A 189 -16.11 -42.52 22.75
C PRO A 189 -17.13 -41.37 22.81
N THR A 190 -18.06 -41.36 21.84
CA THR A 190 -19.22 -40.47 21.93
C THR A 190 -19.99 -40.85 23.18
N VAL A 191 -20.09 -39.90 24.13
CA VAL A 191 -21.00 -40.06 25.26
C VAL A 191 -22.38 -40.05 24.63
N ARG A 192 -23.01 -41.25 24.52
CA ARG A 192 -24.44 -41.36 24.19
C ARG A 192 -25.20 -40.90 25.44
N GLU A 193 -25.89 -39.80 25.34
CA GLU A 193 -26.99 -39.50 26.26
C GLU A 193 -28.09 -40.52 26.16
#